data_2fc725e2ddcc54af950120e7027eda96
#
_entry.id   2fc725e2ddcc54af950120e7027eda96
#
_cell.length_a   1.000
_cell.length_b   1.000
_cell.length_c   1.000
_cell.angle_alpha   90.00
_cell.angle_beta   90.00
_cell.angle_gamma   90.00
#
_symmetry.space_group_name_H-M   'P 1'
#
loop_
_entity.id
_entity.type
_entity.pdbx_description
1 polymer ?
#
loop_
_entity_poly.entity_id
_entity_poly.type
_entity_poly.pdbx_seq_one_letter_code
_entity_poly.pdbx_strand_id
1 'polypeptide(L)'
;DDIQIASGGYGNSTGGLVGSADVDEVDVERVSLHGRNALVRRRYNGGTVGGFIGSVKTKTFTMDQCIYSGYIAGGTNTEGCGGFIGKLAASEGMIKNSYVAGRNDSYPYAGLDHRTDAERTWDLTDGVSITGVWVVGGLIGTLDGKMTVGQCFVAAGINDSGSSGGYSGGTGG
;
A
#
# COMPACT_ATOMS: atom_id res chain seq x y z
N ASP A 1 4.14 4.65 -17.66
CA ASP A 1 5.07 5.62 -17.02
C ASP A 1 5.30 5.20 -15.57
N ASP A 2 6.55 5.23 -15.14
CA ASP A 2 6.92 4.86 -13.79
C ASP A 2 6.66 6.02 -12.83
N ILE A 3 5.98 5.73 -11.72
CA ILE A 3 5.71 6.72 -10.68
C ILE A 3 6.73 6.52 -9.55
N GLN A 4 7.50 7.56 -9.26
CA GLN A 4 8.39 7.58 -8.11
C GLN A 4 8.01 8.73 -7.17
N ILE A 5 7.55 8.40 -5.98
CA ILE A 5 7.19 9.37 -4.96
C ILE A 5 8.08 9.15 -3.74
N ALA A 6 8.81 10.19 -3.36
CA ALA A 6 9.64 10.17 -2.18
C ALA A 6 9.33 11.38 -1.32
N SER A 7 8.93 11.20 -0.08
CA SER A 7 8.78 12.28 0.86
C SER A 7 9.98 12.39 1.81
N GLY A 8 10.39 13.61 2.07
CA GLY A 8 11.46 13.94 3.01
C GLY A 8 10.92 14.92 4.05
N GLY A 9 10.58 14.48 5.23
CA GLY A 9 10.08 15.31 6.30
C GLY A 9 9.61 14.46 7.48
N TYR A 10 9.62 15.01 8.69
CA TYR A 10 9.14 14.30 9.87
C TYR A 10 7.61 14.29 9.92
N GLY A 11 7.01 13.16 10.34
CA GLY A 11 5.58 13.06 10.63
C GLY A 11 4.61 13.10 9.43
N ASN A 12 5.10 13.25 8.19
CA ASN A 12 4.23 13.34 7.02
C ASN A 12 3.85 11.96 6.49
N SER A 13 2.69 11.87 5.86
CA SER A 13 2.23 10.66 5.20
C SER A 13 2.52 10.71 3.69
N THR A 14 2.81 9.56 3.10
CA THR A 14 3.17 9.43 1.69
C THR A 14 2.30 8.37 1.03
N GLY A 15 1.65 8.71 -0.06
CA GLY A 15 0.87 7.80 -0.89
C GLY A 15 1.04 8.11 -2.37
N GLY A 16 0.79 7.13 -3.22
CA GLY A 16 0.89 7.27 -4.66
C GLY A 16 -0.18 8.20 -5.26
N LEU A 17 -1.32 8.33 -4.61
CA LEU A 17 -2.40 9.24 -5.00
C LEU A 17 -2.58 10.36 -3.98
N VAL A 18 -2.63 10.01 -2.69
CA VAL A 18 -2.94 10.94 -1.61
C VAL A 18 -1.93 10.76 -0.48
N GLY A 19 -1.27 11.83 -0.07
CA GLY A 19 -0.40 11.81 1.09
C GLY A 19 -1.21 11.68 2.38
N SER A 20 -2.15 12.61 2.61
CA SER A 20 -3.03 12.61 3.79
C SER A 20 -4.38 13.22 3.48
N ALA A 21 -5.44 12.69 4.09
CA ALA A 21 -6.80 13.22 4.02
C ALA A 21 -7.52 13.13 5.38
N ASP A 22 -8.34 14.15 5.70
CA ASP A 22 -9.31 14.14 6.81
C ASP A 22 -10.63 14.64 6.22
N VAL A 23 -11.54 13.73 5.91
CA VAL A 23 -12.78 13.98 5.15
C VAL A 23 -13.89 13.04 5.61
N ASP A 24 -15.13 13.37 5.32
CA ASP A 24 -16.27 12.53 5.75
C ASP A 24 -16.35 11.21 4.96
N GLU A 25 -15.99 11.23 3.68
CA GLU A 25 -16.11 10.08 2.81
C GLU A 25 -14.90 9.97 1.86
N VAL A 26 -14.43 8.76 1.67
CA VAL A 26 -13.42 8.41 0.67
C VAL A 26 -13.92 7.25 -0.17
N ASP A 27 -13.94 7.46 -1.48
CA ASP A 27 -14.25 6.42 -2.46
C ASP A 27 -13.13 6.33 -3.51
N VAL A 28 -12.58 5.12 -3.66
CA VAL A 28 -11.50 4.84 -4.62
C VAL A 28 -11.93 3.67 -5.49
N GLU A 29 -12.21 3.91 -6.74
CA GLU A 29 -12.74 2.90 -7.64
C GLU A 29 -11.92 2.82 -8.94
N ARG A 30 -11.61 1.59 -9.35
CA ARG A 30 -10.96 1.28 -10.64
C ARG A 30 -9.64 2.02 -10.86
N VAL A 31 -8.82 2.06 -9.82
CA VAL A 31 -7.50 2.69 -9.89
C VAL A 31 -6.41 1.63 -9.93
N SER A 32 -5.52 1.77 -10.90
CA SER A 32 -4.31 0.94 -11.01
C SER A 32 -3.07 1.81 -10.94
N LEU A 33 -2.20 1.49 -10.01
CA LEU A 33 -0.85 2.04 -9.92
C LEU A 33 0.15 0.92 -10.09
N HIS A 34 0.81 0.91 -11.24
CA HIS A 34 1.80 -0.10 -11.54
C HIS A 34 2.87 0.46 -12.48
N GLY A 35 4.03 -0.14 -12.43
CA GLY A 35 5.20 0.22 -13.21
C GLY A 35 6.42 -0.51 -12.70
N ARG A 36 7.47 -0.62 -13.49
CA ARG A 36 8.74 -1.23 -13.08
C ARG A 36 9.34 -0.57 -11.84
N ASN A 37 9.11 0.72 -11.70
CA ASN A 37 9.69 1.55 -10.67
C ASN A 37 8.61 2.32 -9.90
N ALA A 38 7.39 1.78 -9.83
CA ALA A 38 6.38 2.36 -8.96
C ALA A 38 6.89 2.24 -7.51
N LEU A 39 7.43 3.34 -7.02
CA LEU A 39 8.07 3.42 -5.72
C LEU A 39 7.43 4.50 -4.89
N VAL A 40 6.82 4.10 -3.81
CA VAL A 40 6.37 5.02 -2.76
C VAL A 40 7.25 4.81 -1.54
N ARG A 41 8.05 5.79 -1.18
CA ARG A 41 8.99 5.66 -0.08
C ARG A 41 9.06 6.88 0.80
N ARG A 42 9.50 6.64 2.03
CA ARG A 42 9.79 7.65 3.01
C ARG A 42 11.24 7.54 3.48
N ARG A 43 11.94 8.66 3.53
CA ARG A 43 13.37 8.69 3.90
C ARG A 43 13.62 8.97 5.38
N TYR A 44 12.67 9.57 6.10
CA TYR A 44 12.86 10.06 7.46
C TYR A 44 11.88 9.44 8.44
N ASN A 45 12.09 9.70 9.72
CA ASN A 45 11.36 9.09 10.83
C ASN A 45 9.89 9.54 10.93
N GLY A 46 9.05 8.65 11.41
CA GLY A 46 7.62 8.87 11.67
C GLY A 46 6.75 8.94 10.41
N GLY A 47 5.45 9.04 10.57
CA GLY A 47 4.45 9.08 9.51
C GLY A 47 4.14 7.72 8.89
N THR A 48 3.43 7.72 7.78
CA THR A 48 2.86 6.51 7.18
C THR A 48 3.13 6.45 5.69
N VAL A 49 3.15 5.24 5.13
CA VAL A 49 3.38 5.01 3.69
C VAL A 49 2.37 4.00 3.17
N GLY A 50 1.67 4.35 2.11
CA GLY A 50 0.78 3.45 1.39
C GLY A 50 0.96 3.55 -0.11
N GLY A 51 0.68 2.47 -0.82
CA GLY A 51 0.75 2.47 -2.29
C GLY A 51 -0.18 3.51 -2.90
N PHE A 52 -1.37 3.67 -2.38
CA PHE A 52 -2.32 4.70 -2.80
C PHE A 52 -2.40 5.86 -1.83
N ILE A 53 -2.60 5.58 -0.54
CA ILE A 53 -2.89 6.58 0.46
C ILE A 53 -1.92 6.42 1.63
N GLY A 54 -1.23 7.49 2.00
CA GLY A 54 -0.34 7.49 3.16
C GLY A 54 -1.13 7.42 4.47
N SER A 55 -2.06 8.35 4.68
CA SER A 55 -2.95 8.38 5.85
C SER A 55 -4.32 8.89 5.48
N VAL A 56 -5.35 8.29 6.04
CA VAL A 56 -6.72 8.80 5.91
C VAL A 56 -7.48 8.67 7.21
N LYS A 57 -8.24 9.73 7.54
CA LYS A 57 -9.25 9.73 8.57
C LYS A 57 -10.59 10.09 7.95
N THR A 58 -11.59 9.24 8.15
CA THR A 58 -12.89 9.36 7.49
C THR A 58 -14.00 8.72 8.29
N LYS A 59 -15.27 9.03 7.99
CA LYS A 59 -16.42 8.28 8.51
C LYS A 59 -16.62 7.00 7.71
N THR A 60 -16.62 7.12 6.38
CA THR A 60 -16.78 5.99 5.47
C THR A 60 -15.63 5.90 4.48
N PHE A 61 -15.14 4.66 4.26
CA PHE A 61 -14.07 4.36 3.31
C PHE A 61 -14.49 3.24 2.40
N THR A 62 -14.44 3.45 1.09
CA THR A 62 -14.63 2.40 0.10
C THR A 62 -13.46 2.33 -0.87
N MET A 63 -13.05 1.10 -1.21
CA MET A 63 -12.09 0.81 -2.26
C MET A 63 -12.54 -0.40 -3.05
N ASP A 64 -12.68 -0.25 -4.37
CA ASP A 64 -13.15 -1.31 -5.25
C ASP A 64 -12.34 -1.37 -6.55
N GLN A 65 -12.00 -2.59 -6.98
CA GLN A 65 -11.29 -2.84 -8.25
C GLN A 65 -9.97 -2.07 -8.37
N CYS A 66 -9.21 -2.03 -7.29
CA CYS A 66 -7.94 -1.30 -7.22
C CYS A 66 -6.74 -2.25 -7.27
N ILE A 67 -5.68 -1.82 -7.95
CA ILE A 67 -4.46 -2.61 -8.12
C ILE A 67 -3.24 -1.77 -7.76
N TYR A 68 -2.39 -2.28 -6.89
CA TYR A 68 -1.05 -1.74 -6.69
C TYR A 68 0.01 -2.77 -7.01
N SER A 69 0.98 -2.38 -7.83
CA SER A 69 2.13 -3.20 -8.20
C SER A 69 3.40 -2.35 -8.19
N GLY A 70 4.19 -2.48 -7.14
CA GLY A 70 5.42 -1.69 -6.99
C GLY A 70 6.06 -1.84 -5.61
N TYR A 71 7.00 -0.98 -5.32
CA TYR A 71 7.74 -0.98 -4.07
C TYR A 71 7.20 0.06 -3.10
N ILE A 72 7.04 -0.34 -1.85
CA ILE A 72 6.67 0.54 -0.74
C ILE A 72 7.77 0.43 0.30
N ALA A 73 8.33 1.55 0.69
CA ALA A 73 9.40 1.58 1.67
C ALA A 73 9.16 2.66 2.73
N GLY A 74 8.90 2.25 3.95
CA GLY A 74 8.89 3.11 5.13
C GLY A 74 10.31 3.40 5.62
N GLY A 75 10.54 4.60 6.15
CA GLY A 75 11.75 4.94 6.89
C GLY A 75 11.70 4.41 8.33
N THR A 76 12.74 4.71 9.09
CA THR A 76 12.76 4.42 10.52
C THR A 76 11.58 5.05 11.25
N ASN A 77 10.99 4.33 12.20
CA ASN A 77 9.82 4.79 12.97
C ASN A 77 8.57 5.12 12.13
N THR A 78 8.39 4.47 11.00
CA THR A 78 7.15 4.61 10.23
C THR A 78 5.99 3.97 10.98
N GLU A 79 4.92 4.74 11.24
CA GLU A 79 3.75 4.31 12.03
C GLU A 79 2.86 3.29 11.31
N GLY A 80 3.04 3.13 10.00
CA GLY A 80 2.33 2.14 9.19
C GLY A 80 2.80 2.14 7.75
N CYS A 81 3.11 0.95 7.24
CA CYS A 81 3.36 0.68 5.83
C CYS A 81 2.31 -0.28 5.31
N GLY A 82 1.58 0.07 4.29
CA GLY A 82 0.55 -0.79 3.71
C GLY A 82 0.56 -0.79 2.19
N GLY A 83 0.17 -1.91 1.60
CA GLY A 83 0.09 -2.07 0.15
C GLY A 83 -0.81 -1.04 -0.52
N PHE A 84 -1.95 -0.73 0.09
CA PHE A 84 -2.81 0.35 -0.33
C PHE A 84 -2.71 1.57 0.58
N ILE A 85 -2.80 1.36 1.89
CA ILE A 85 -2.98 2.43 2.85
C ILE A 85 -1.99 2.28 4.00
N GLY A 86 -1.22 3.32 4.29
CA GLY A 86 -0.30 3.32 5.43
C GLY A 86 -1.05 3.33 6.76
N LYS A 87 -1.99 4.27 6.93
CA LYS A 87 -2.85 4.38 8.11
C LYS A 87 -4.27 4.74 7.73
N LEU A 88 -5.22 3.96 8.20
CA LEU A 88 -6.65 4.20 8.03
C LEU A 88 -7.32 4.34 9.39
N ALA A 89 -7.99 5.46 9.62
CA ALA A 89 -8.93 5.65 10.70
C ALA A 89 -10.32 5.87 10.09
N ALA A 90 -11.21 4.86 10.18
CA ALA A 90 -12.53 4.91 9.59
C ALA A 90 -13.58 4.36 10.56
N SER A 91 -14.74 5.05 10.70
CA SER A 91 -15.84 4.50 11.48
C SER A 91 -16.32 3.18 10.88
N GLU A 92 -16.40 3.12 9.56
CA GLU A 92 -16.66 1.90 8.79
C GLU A 92 -15.99 1.98 7.43
N GLY A 93 -15.62 0.82 6.89
CA GLY A 93 -15.02 0.77 5.56
C GLY A 93 -15.14 -0.58 4.89
N MET A 94 -14.89 -0.57 3.57
CA MET A 94 -14.87 -1.75 2.75
C MET A 94 -13.77 -1.67 1.70
N ILE A 95 -13.00 -2.75 1.57
CA ILE A 95 -12.09 -2.98 0.45
C ILE A 95 -12.53 -4.26 -0.23
N LYS A 96 -12.79 -4.21 -1.52
CA LYS A 96 -13.20 -5.39 -2.30
C LYS A 96 -12.57 -5.42 -3.69
N ASN A 97 -12.52 -6.62 -4.29
CA ASN A 97 -12.05 -6.84 -5.65
C ASN A 97 -10.69 -6.18 -5.95
N SER A 98 -9.83 -6.08 -4.94
CA SER A 98 -8.61 -5.29 -5.03
C SER A 98 -7.38 -6.10 -4.63
N TYR A 99 -6.24 -5.82 -5.24
CA TYR A 99 -5.05 -6.59 -4.92
C TYR A 99 -3.74 -5.79 -4.98
N VAL A 100 -2.81 -6.24 -4.17
CA VAL A 100 -1.42 -5.81 -4.15
C VAL A 100 -0.57 -6.97 -4.64
N ALA A 101 -0.01 -6.86 -5.83
CA ALA A 101 0.69 -7.98 -6.43
C ALA A 101 1.69 -7.57 -7.49
N GLY A 102 2.68 -8.44 -7.70
CA GLY A 102 3.59 -8.37 -8.83
C GLY A 102 2.87 -8.58 -10.17
N ARG A 103 3.64 -8.58 -11.19
CA ARG A 103 3.20 -8.57 -12.57
C ARG A 103 3.04 -10.00 -13.10
N ASN A 104 1.87 -10.61 -12.95
CA ASN A 104 1.60 -11.92 -13.53
C ASN A 104 0.21 -11.95 -14.19
N ASP A 105 0.14 -12.50 -15.38
CA ASP A 105 -1.08 -12.64 -16.18
C ASP A 105 -2.09 -13.65 -15.61
N SER A 106 -1.65 -14.46 -14.66
CA SER A 106 -2.48 -15.48 -14.03
C SER A 106 -3.50 -14.93 -13.03
N TYR A 107 -3.49 -13.63 -12.77
CA TYR A 107 -4.46 -13.02 -11.87
C TYR A 107 -5.84 -12.83 -12.50
N PRO A 108 -6.90 -13.01 -11.72
CA PRO A 108 -8.27 -12.87 -12.22
C PRO A 108 -8.59 -11.47 -12.77
N TYR A 109 -7.76 -10.49 -12.50
CA TYR A 109 -7.91 -9.11 -12.97
C TYR A 109 -6.86 -8.70 -14.02
N ALA A 110 -6.24 -9.67 -14.69
CA ALA A 110 -5.24 -9.40 -15.74
C ALA A 110 -5.75 -8.44 -16.85
N GLY A 111 -7.05 -8.38 -17.09
CA GLY A 111 -7.66 -7.42 -18.02
C GLY A 111 -7.56 -5.94 -17.60
N LEU A 112 -7.19 -5.64 -16.34
CA LEU A 112 -6.91 -4.28 -15.88
C LEU A 112 -5.42 -3.92 -16.01
N ASP A 113 -4.61 -4.89 -16.39
CA ASP A 113 -3.18 -4.70 -16.57
C ASP A 113 -2.87 -4.31 -18.02
N HIS A 114 -2.47 -3.10 -18.22
CA HIS A 114 -2.14 -2.54 -19.54
C HIS A 114 -0.68 -2.76 -19.98
N ARG A 115 0.05 -3.63 -19.31
CA ARG A 115 1.46 -3.91 -19.63
C ARG A 115 1.60 -4.74 -20.89
N THR A 116 2.71 -4.55 -21.58
CA THR A 116 3.10 -5.36 -22.73
C THR A 116 3.51 -6.78 -22.29
N ASP A 117 3.46 -7.75 -23.21
CA ASP A 117 3.87 -9.12 -22.94
C ASP A 117 5.32 -9.24 -22.45
N ALA A 118 6.21 -8.37 -22.92
CA ALA A 118 7.59 -8.32 -22.44
C ALA A 118 7.71 -7.86 -20.97
N GLU A 119 6.74 -7.13 -20.48
CA GLU A 119 6.68 -6.66 -19.09
C GLU A 119 5.99 -7.66 -18.16
N ARG A 120 5.34 -8.68 -18.71
CA ARG A 120 4.57 -9.70 -17.98
C ARG A 120 5.40 -10.94 -17.58
N THR A 121 6.67 -11.00 -17.92
CA THR A 121 7.55 -12.17 -17.65
C THR A 121 8.05 -12.25 -16.21
N TRP A 122 7.53 -11.43 -15.32
CA TRP A 122 8.02 -11.34 -13.94
C TRP A 122 7.26 -12.28 -13.00
N ASP A 123 7.98 -12.86 -12.06
CA ASP A 123 7.43 -13.64 -10.96
C ASP A 123 6.44 -12.80 -10.14
N LEU A 124 5.46 -13.45 -9.53
CA LEU A 124 4.45 -12.85 -8.64
C LEU A 124 5.03 -11.99 -7.53
N THR A 125 6.19 -12.36 -7.04
CA THR A 125 6.91 -11.65 -5.99
C THR A 125 7.93 -10.67 -6.54
N ASP A 126 8.17 -10.71 -7.86
CA ASP A 126 9.15 -9.85 -8.48
C ASP A 126 8.56 -8.46 -8.71
N GLY A 127 9.14 -7.48 -8.08
CA GLY A 127 8.77 -6.08 -8.22
C GLY A 127 7.67 -5.58 -7.25
N VAL A 128 7.21 -6.39 -6.30
CA VAL A 128 6.38 -5.89 -5.19
C VAL A 128 7.04 -6.20 -3.86
N SER A 129 7.37 -5.15 -3.15
CA SER A 129 7.90 -5.25 -1.80
C SER A 129 7.31 -4.16 -0.92
N ILE A 130 6.86 -4.54 0.26
CA ILE A 130 6.42 -3.64 1.31
C ILE A 130 7.42 -3.79 2.45
N THR A 131 8.23 -2.76 2.64
CA THR A 131 9.26 -2.77 3.68
C THR A 131 9.00 -1.65 4.68
N GLY A 132 8.98 -1.97 5.94
CA GLY A 132 8.83 -1.01 7.04
C GLY A 132 9.66 -1.42 8.23
N VAL A 133 9.65 -0.61 9.27
CA VAL A 133 10.46 -0.83 10.47
C VAL A 133 9.59 -1.20 11.68
N TRP A 134 8.32 -0.83 11.71
CA TRP A 134 7.49 -1.01 12.91
C TRP A 134 6.19 -1.76 12.66
N VAL A 135 5.39 -1.27 11.72
CA VAL A 135 4.09 -1.88 11.39
C VAL A 135 3.97 -2.00 9.88
N VAL A 136 3.84 -3.23 9.41
CA VAL A 136 3.75 -3.54 7.98
C VAL A 136 2.55 -4.44 7.72
N GLY A 137 1.68 -4.03 6.82
CA GLY A 137 0.51 -4.81 6.41
C GLY A 137 0.44 -4.98 4.89
N GLY A 138 -0.10 -6.08 4.46
CA GLY A 138 -0.26 -6.38 3.03
C GLY A 138 -1.18 -5.39 2.31
N LEU A 139 -2.31 -5.02 2.91
CA LEU A 139 -3.25 -4.03 2.38
C LEU A 139 -3.17 -2.72 3.15
N ILE A 140 -3.27 -2.78 4.47
CA ILE A 140 -3.32 -1.62 5.37
C ILE A 140 -2.24 -1.81 6.44
N GLY A 141 -1.40 -0.80 6.65
CA GLY A 141 -0.37 -0.83 7.68
C GLY A 141 -0.99 -0.73 9.08
N THR A 142 -1.76 0.30 9.35
CA THR A 142 -2.45 0.52 10.63
C THR A 142 -3.93 0.79 10.40
N LEU A 143 -4.78 0.11 11.13
CA LEU A 143 -6.24 0.28 11.08
C LEU A 143 -6.77 0.69 12.44
N ASP A 144 -7.55 1.78 12.47
CA ASP A 144 -8.36 2.21 13.59
C ASP A 144 -9.82 2.30 13.12
N GLY A 145 -10.68 1.40 13.62
CA GLY A 145 -12.08 1.32 13.26
C GLY A 145 -12.51 -0.03 12.68
N LYS A 146 -13.57 -0.02 11.86
CA LYS A 146 -14.16 -1.24 11.29
C LYS A 146 -13.90 -1.33 9.81
N MET A 147 -13.44 -2.51 9.34
CA MET A 147 -13.16 -2.78 7.94
C MET A 147 -13.71 -4.13 7.51
N THR A 148 -14.38 -4.14 6.38
CA THR A 148 -14.74 -5.37 5.66
C THR A 148 -13.80 -5.53 4.47
N VAL A 149 -13.14 -6.69 4.37
CA VAL A 149 -12.26 -7.02 3.25
C VAL A 149 -12.84 -8.22 2.53
N GLY A 150 -13.11 -8.10 1.24
CA GLY A 150 -13.67 -9.16 0.43
C GLY A 150 -13.04 -9.25 -0.96
N GLN A 151 -12.76 -10.47 -1.42
CA GLN A 151 -12.20 -10.72 -2.75
C GLN A 151 -10.89 -9.94 -3.01
N CYS A 152 -10.06 -9.88 -1.99
CA CYS A 152 -8.76 -9.20 -2.03
C CYS A 152 -7.64 -10.21 -1.84
N PHE A 153 -6.48 -9.92 -2.40
CA PHE A 153 -5.29 -10.69 -2.10
C PHE A 153 -4.02 -9.84 -2.12
N VAL A 154 -2.99 -10.34 -1.49
CA VAL A 154 -1.66 -9.77 -1.46
C VAL A 154 -0.67 -10.84 -1.88
N ALA A 155 0.09 -10.55 -2.93
CA ALA A 155 1.24 -11.35 -3.35
C ALA A 155 2.45 -10.42 -3.43
N ALA A 156 3.05 -10.16 -2.30
CA ALA A 156 4.17 -9.24 -2.14
C ALA A 156 5.16 -9.76 -1.11
N GLY A 157 6.42 -9.43 -1.27
CA GLY A 157 7.40 -9.59 -0.19
C GLY A 157 7.08 -8.58 0.93
N ILE A 158 6.62 -9.07 2.07
CA ILE A 158 6.38 -8.22 3.25
C ILE A 158 7.57 -8.38 4.19
N ASN A 159 8.26 -7.29 4.46
CA ASN A 159 9.49 -7.30 5.24
C ASN A 159 9.45 -6.23 6.34
N ASP A 160 9.54 -6.67 7.58
CA ASP A 160 9.81 -5.82 8.73
C ASP A 160 11.33 -5.81 8.96
N SER A 161 11.95 -4.71 8.59
CA SER A 161 13.39 -4.49 8.79
C SER A 161 13.72 -4.00 10.21
N GLY A 162 12.91 -4.40 11.21
CA GLY A 162 12.99 -3.95 12.59
C GLY A 162 14.41 -3.73 13.08
N SER A 163 14.67 -2.57 13.64
CA SER A 163 15.97 -2.26 14.23
C SER A 163 16.27 -3.22 15.35
N SER A 164 17.52 -3.60 15.50
CA SER A 164 18.08 -4.45 16.58
C SER A 164 17.86 -3.92 18.02
N GLY A 165 16.90 -3.03 18.22
CA GLY A 165 16.55 -2.32 19.45
C GLY A 165 15.29 -2.80 20.16
N GLY A 166 14.78 -4.00 19.89
CA GLY A 166 13.84 -4.67 20.81
C GLY A 166 12.35 -4.32 20.71
N TYR A 167 11.90 -3.57 19.70
CA TYR A 167 10.49 -3.38 19.42
C TYR A 167 10.17 -3.87 18.01
N SER A 168 9.70 -5.12 17.91
CA SER A 168 9.16 -5.64 16.66
C SER A 168 7.69 -5.22 16.53
N GLY A 169 7.36 -4.43 15.53
CA GLY A 169 5.97 -4.21 15.11
C GLY A 169 5.39 -5.48 14.47
N GLY A 170 4.06 -5.58 14.45
CA GLY A 170 3.40 -6.71 13.81
C GLY A 170 3.47 -6.65 12.29
N THR A 171 3.69 -7.78 11.66
CA THR A 171 3.46 -7.96 10.22
C THR A 171 2.12 -8.66 10.04
N GLY A 172 1.20 -8.07 9.26
CA GLY A 172 -0.08 -8.66 8.89
C GLY A 172 -0.15 -8.90 7.38
N GLY A 173 -0.51 -10.14 6.99
CA GLY A 173 -0.76 -10.53 5.60
C GLY A 173 -2.24 -10.64 5.28
#